data_cccde75cb42b3c10a7e7f5cc0cb5a33f
#
_entry.id   cccde75cb42b3c10a7e7f5cc0cb5a33f
#
_cell.length_a   1.000
_cell.length_b   1.000
_cell.length_c   1.000
_cell.angle_alpha   90.00
_cell.angle_beta   90.00
_cell.angle_gamma   90.00
#
_symmetry.space_group_name_H-M   'P 1'
#
loop_
_entity.id
_entity.type
_entity.pdbx_description
1 polymer ?
#
loop_
_entity_poly.entity_id
_entity_poly.type
_entity_poly.pdbx_seq_one_letter_code
_entity_poly.pdbx_strand_id
1 'polypeptide(L)'
;LYPLICETRIKRTKTVCTYCGVGCSFEIWTKGRKILKVEPHVDGPVNGISTCVKGKFGWDFVNSEERLTKPLIREGDHFREATWDEALTLVATKFREIKEKSGADSLAFISSSKCSNEENYLF
;
A
#
# COMPACT_ATOMS: atom_id res chain seq x y z
N LEU A 1 -23.91 -13.77 -11.03
CA LEU A 1 -23.36 -14.25 -12.30
C LEU A 1 -22.17 -13.38 -12.64
N TYR A 2 -20.97 -13.88 -12.33
CA TYR A 2 -19.74 -13.21 -12.81
C TYR A 2 -19.78 -13.26 -14.34
N PRO A 3 -19.55 -12.13 -15.03
CA PRO A 3 -19.41 -12.16 -16.48
C PRO A 3 -18.25 -13.10 -16.82
N LEU A 4 -18.44 -13.91 -17.86
CA LEU A 4 -17.41 -14.80 -18.41
C LEU A 4 -16.12 -13.99 -18.60
N ILE A 5 -15.19 -14.14 -17.66
CA ILE A 5 -13.90 -13.47 -17.71
C ILE A 5 -13.09 -14.22 -18.77
N CYS A 6 -12.88 -13.59 -19.91
CA CYS A 6 -12.01 -14.14 -20.94
C CYS A 6 -10.59 -14.27 -20.35
N GLU A 7 -10.19 -15.49 -20.01
CA GLU A 7 -8.93 -15.79 -19.32
C GLU A 7 -7.67 -15.32 -20.08
N THR A 8 -7.79 -15.16 -21.40
CA THR A 8 -6.66 -14.78 -22.27
C THR A 8 -6.08 -13.38 -22.02
N ARG A 9 -6.73 -12.55 -21.18
CA ARG A 9 -6.26 -11.19 -20.84
C ARG A 9 -6.06 -10.98 -19.33
N ILE A 10 -6.06 -12.04 -18.54
CA ILE A 10 -5.85 -11.94 -17.10
C ILE A 10 -4.38 -12.12 -16.80
N LYS A 11 -3.78 -11.12 -16.15
CA LYS A 11 -2.46 -11.22 -15.56
C LYS A 11 -2.57 -11.73 -14.13
N ARG A 12 -1.79 -12.75 -13.79
CA ARG A 12 -1.64 -13.26 -12.42
C ARG A 12 -0.28 -12.82 -11.89
N THR A 13 -0.25 -12.16 -10.75
CA THR A 13 0.98 -11.65 -10.14
C THR A 13 1.07 -12.15 -8.72
N LYS A 14 2.16 -12.85 -8.39
CA LYS A 14 2.47 -13.26 -7.02
C LYS A 14 2.96 -12.05 -6.23
N THR A 15 2.47 -11.91 -5.00
CA THR A 15 2.83 -10.82 -4.11
C THR A 15 2.57 -11.20 -2.65
N VAL A 16 2.89 -10.31 -1.74
CA VAL A 16 2.66 -10.44 -0.30
C VAL A 16 1.54 -9.50 0.13
N CYS A 17 0.73 -9.95 1.08
CA CYS A 17 -0.32 -9.15 1.68
C CYS A 17 0.26 -7.96 2.45
N THR A 18 -0.29 -6.78 2.21
CA THR A 18 0.15 -5.53 2.88
C THR A 18 -0.66 -5.17 4.13
N TYR A 19 -1.59 -6.05 4.57
CA TYR A 19 -2.46 -5.75 5.70
C TYR A 19 -1.83 -5.93 7.07
N CYS A 20 -0.85 -6.82 7.21
CA CYS A 20 -0.17 -7.05 8.48
C CYS A 20 1.13 -7.82 8.31
N GLY A 21 1.92 -7.93 9.38
CA GLY A 21 3.21 -8.61 9.41
C GLY A 21 3.18 -10.13 9.29
N VAL A 22 2.00 -10.77 9.11
CA VAL A 22 1.91 -12.22 8.85
C VAL A 22 2.61 -12.59 7.54
N GLY A 23 2.58 -11.70 6.53
CA GLY A 23 3.29 -11.92 5.27
C GLY A 23 2.65 -12.97 4.37
N CYS A 24 1.33 -13.08 4.36
CA CYS A 24 0.60 -14.03 3.51
C CYS A 24 0.92 -13.83 2.03
N SER A 25 1.16 -14.92 1.32
CA SER A 25 1.44 -14.93 -0.12
C SER A 25 0.16 -15.02 -0.93
N PHE A 26 0.04 -14.16 -1.95
CA PHE A 26 -1.13 -14.04 -2.81
C PHE A 26 -0.80 -14.19 -4.29
N GLU A 27 -1.83 -14.53 -5.06
CA GLU A 27 -1.94 -14.21 -6.48
C GLU A 27 -3.00 -13.13 -6.70
N ILE A 28 -2.60 -11.99 -7.23
CA ILE A 28 -3.52 -10.94 -7.67
C ILE A 28 -3.85 -11.15 -9.13
N TRP A 29 -5.13 -11.24 -9.45
CA TRP A 29 -5.64 -11.39 -10.80
C TRP A 29 -6.13 -10.05 -11.32
N THR A 30 -5.50 -9.54 -12.37
CA THR A 30 -5.80 -8.24 -12.93
C THR A 30 -6.19 -8.30 -14.39
N LYS A 31 -7.05 -7.35 -14.81
CA LYS A 31 -7.33 -7.03 -16.21
C LYS A 31 -7.02 -5.55 -16.42
N GLY A 32 -5.96 -5.25 -17.17
CA GLY A 32 -5.41 -3.91 -17.20
C GLY A 32 -4.96 -3.47 -15.80
N ARG A 33 -5.46 -2.35 -15.31
CA ARG A 33 -5.17 -1.81 -13.98
C ARG A 33 -6.14 -2.28 -12.88
N LYS A 34 -7.21 -2.98 -13.25
CA LYS A 34 -8.26 -3.38 -12.31
C LYS A 34 -7.95 -4.73 -11.68
N ILE A 35 -8.00 -4.81 -10.35
CA ILE A 35 -7.97 -6.08 -9.61
C ILE A 35 -9.37 -6.71 -9.73
N LEU A 36 -9.39 -7.98 -10.14
CA LEU A 36 -10.61 -8.77 -10.28
C LEU A 36 -10.85 -9.67 -9.07
N LYS A 37 -9.77 -10.27 -8.56
CA LYS A 37 -9.80 -11.11 -7.37
C LYS A 37 -8.39 -11.30 -6.80
N VAL A 38 -8.33 -11.75 -5.55
CA VAL A 38 -7.12 -12.20 -4.88
C VAL A 38 -7.31 -13.64 -4.43
N GLU A 39 -6.35 -14.48 -4.75
CA GLU A 39 -6.30 -15.88 -4.33
C GLU A 39 -5.05 -16.15 -3.48
N PRO A 40 -5.09 -17.09 -2.53
CA PRO A 40 -3.88 -17.54 -1.86
C PRO A 40 -2.91 -18.14 -2.89
N HIS A 41 -1.62 -17.89 -2.70
CA HIS A 41 -0.60 -18.60 -3.46
C HIS A 41 -0.30 -19.93 -2.75
N VAL A 42 -0.71 -21.04 -3.37
CA VAL A 42 -0.71 -22.37 -2.75
C VAL A 42 0.66 -22.82 -2.24
N ASP A 43 1.71 -22.47 -2.99
CA ASP A 43 3.09 -22.79 -2.62
C ASP A 43 3.73 -21.70 -1.71
N GLY A 44 2.93 -20.77 -1.22
CA GLY A 44 3.40 -19.71 -0.33
C GLY A 44 3.81 -20.27 1.03
N PRO A 45 4.97 -19.86 1.58
CA PRO A 45 5.56 -20.49 2.76
C PRO A 45 4.80 -20.19 4.06
N VAL A 46 3.91 -19.20 4.06
CA VAL A 46 3.29 -18.67 5.29
C VAL A 46 1.86 -19.16 5.49
N ASN A 47 1.00 -19.01 4.49
CA ASN A 47 -0.45 -19.18 4.63
C ASN A 47 -1.03 -20.37 3.85
N GLY A 48 -0.24 -21.02 3.00
CA GLY A 48 -0.74 -22.12 2.15
C GLY A 48 -1.98 -21.68 1.37
N ILE A 49 -3.05 -22.48 1.47
CA ILE A 49 -4.32 -22.24 0.76
C ILE A 49 -5.26 -21.26 1.48
N SER A 50 -4.88 -20.74 2.64
CA SER A 50 -5.76 -19.91 3.47
C SER A 50 -5.35 -18.44 3.45
N THR A 51 -6.34 -17.56 3.53
CA THR A 51 -6.17 -16.13 3.77
C THR A 51 -7.26 -15.62 4.70
N CYS A 52 -6.98 -14.59 5.48
CA CYS A 52 -8.03 -13.93 6.26
C CYS A 52 -8.96 -13.12 5.36
N VAL A 53 -10.10 -12.73 5.90
CA VAL A 53 -11.11 -11.92 5.18
C VAL A 53 -10.54 -10.62 4.59
N LYS A 54 -9.61 -9.97 5.27
CA LYS A 54 -8.98 -8.71 4.79
C LYS A 54 -8.17 -8.94 3.54
N GLY A 55 -7.28 -9.93 3.56
CA GLY A 55 -6.46 -10.27 2.42
C GLY A 55 -7.26 -10.76 1.22
N LYS A 56 -8.34 -11.54 1.48
CA LYS A 56 -9.18 -12.09 0.43
C LYS A 56 -10.07 -11.05 -0.23
N PHE A 57 -10.65 -10.12 0.53
CA PHE A 57 -11.72 -9.22 0.08
C PHE A 57 -11.44 -7.73 0.30
N GLY A 58 -10.46 -7.37 1.11
CA GLY A 58 -10.22 -5.98 1.51
C GLY A 58 -9.44 -5.14 0.49
N TRP A 59 -9.47 -5.45 -0.79
CA TRP A 59 -8.68 -4.78 -1.84
C TRP A 59 -9.48 -3.81 -2.71
N ASP A 60 -10.77 -3.59 -2.43
CA ASP A 60 -11.62 -2.68 -3.21
C ASP A 60 -11.07 -1.26 -3.25
N PHE A 61 -10.41 -0.82 -2.17
CA PHE A 61 -9.78 0.50 -2.13
C PHE A 61 -8.73 0.72 -3.25
N VAL A 62 -8.12 -0.34 -3.77
CA VAL A 62 -7.14 -0.24 -4.86
C VAL A 62 -7.82 0.15 -6.17
N ASN A 63 -9.08 -0.29 -6.35
CA ASN A 63 -9.88 0.02 -7.52
C ASN A 63 -10.72 1.30 -7.37
N SER A 64 -10.71 1.93 -6.19
CA SER A 64 -11.50 3.14 -5.92
C SER A 64 -11.04 4.30 -6.79
N GLU A 65 -11.99 5.02 -7.37
CA GLU A 65 -11.72 6.25 -8.12
C GLU A 65 -11.30 7.40 -7.19
N GLU A 66 -11.67 7.33 -5.91
CA GLU A 66 -11.27 8.31 -4.89
C GLU A 66 -9.85 8.09 -4.37
N ARG A 67 -9.17 7.01 -4.82
CA ARG A 67 -7.81 6.73 -4.39
C ARG A 67 -6.85 7.81 -4.85
N LEU A 68 -6.10 8.36 -3.91
CA LEU A 68 -5.01 9.29 -4.23
C LEU A 68 -3.94 8.56 -5.06
N THR A 69 -3.60 9.12 -6.21
CA THR A 69 -2.58 8.59 -7.14
C THR A 69 -1.32 9.44 -7.19
N LYS A 70 -1.35 10.62 -6.55
CA LYS A 70 -0.25 11.55 -6.43
C LYS A 70 -0.15 12.06 -5.01
N PRO A 71 1.03 12.47 -4.54
CA PRO A 71 1.17 13.20 -3.29
C PRO A 71 0.39 14.51 -3.32
N LEU A 72 -0.11 14.91 -2.16
CA LEU A 72 -0.79 16.19 -1.98
C LEU A 72 0.01 17.04 -0.99
N ILE A 73 0.25 18.30 -1.35
CA ILE A 73 0.86 19.30 -0.46
C ILE A 73 -0.21 20.31 -0.07
N ARG A 74 -0.32 20.57 1.23
CA ARG A 74 -1.26 21.57 1.74
C ARG A 74 -0.70 22.98 1.56
N GLU A 75 -1.50 23.85 0.95
CA GLU A 75 -1.22 25.27 0.79
C GLU A 75 -2.40 26.07 1.36
N GLY A 76 -2.24 26.58 2.60
CA GLY A 76 -3.34 27.22 3.32
C GLY A 76 -4.49 26.24 3.58
N ASP A 77 -5.65 26.52 3.01
CA ASP A 77 -6.87 25.73 3.21
C ASP A 77 -7.16 24.70 2.11
N HIS A 78 -6.30 24.60 1.12
CA HIS A 78 -6.47 23.65 0.01
C HIS A 78 -5.26 22.71 -0.13
N PHE A 79 -5.47 21.61 -0.86
CA PHE A 79 -4.42 20.68 -1.26
C PHE A 79 -4.18 20.81 -2.76
N ARG A 80 -2.92 20.80 -3.15
CA ARG A 80 -2.51 20.65 -4.55
C ARG A 80 -1.75 19.37 -4.80
N GLU A 81 -1.84 18.86 -6.02
CA GLU A 81 -1.01 17.75 -6.47
C GLU A 81 0.47 18.16 -6.53
N ALA A 82 1.34 17.24 -6.18
CA ALA A 82 2.79 17.37 -6.22
C ALA A 82 3.45 16.13 -6.82
N THR A 83 4.71 16.26 -7.20
CA THR A 83 5.54 15.10 -7.52
C THR A 83 6.05 14.44 -6.24
N TRP A 84 6.49 13.19 -6.34
CA TRP A 84 7.13 12.49 -5.21
C TRP A 84 8.40 13.19 -4.75
N ASP A 85 9.23 13.68 -5.68
CA ASP A 85 10.48 14.38 -5.36
C ASP A 85 10.20 15.68 -4.60
N GLU A 86 9.20 16.43 -5.01
CA GLU A 86 8.77 17.65 -4.32
C GLU A 86 8.26 17.34 -2.91
N ALA A 87 7.37 16.36 -2.77
CA ALA A 87 6.79 16.00 -1.48
C ALA A 87 7.86 15.47 -0.49
N LEU A 88 8.73 14.58 -0.95
CA LEU A 88 9.81 14.01 -0.12
C LEU A 88 10.84 15.08 0.26
N THR A 89 11.18 15.99 -0.65
CA THR A 89 12.08 17.10 -0.36
C THR A 89 11.49 18.04 0.70
N LEU A 90 10.20 18.32 0.60
CA LEU A 90 9.50 19.13 1.61
C LEU A 90 9.53 18.47 2.99
N VAL A 91 9.20 17.18 3.07
CA VAL A 91 9.22 16.42 4.33
C VAL A 91 10.63 16.38 4.94
N ALA A 92 11.64 16.05 4.14
CA ALA A 92 13.03 15.97 4.60
C ALA A 92 13.53 17.36 5.10
N THR A 93 13.19 18.44 4.39
CA THR A 93 13.55 19.78 4.78
C THR A 93 12.89 20.18 6.11
N LYS A 94 11.58 19.90 6.26
CA LYS A 94 10.86 20.21 7.49
C LYS A 94 11.37 19.39 8.68
N PHE A 95 11.68 18.12 8.51
CA PHE A 95 12.26 17.31 9.57
C PHE A 95 13.64 17.83 10.00
N ARG A 96 14.46 18.28 9.05
CA ARG A 96 15.77 18.89 9.35
C ARG A 96 15.61 20.20 10.13
N GLU A 97 14.76 21.11 9.67
CA GLU A 97 14.45 22.37 10.34
C GLU A 97 13.99 22.15 11.79
N ILE A 98 13.06 21.18 12.01
CA ILE A 98 12.55 20.85 13.35
C ILE A 98 13.66 20.29 14.23
N LYS A 99 14.45 19.35 13.70
CA LYS A 99 15.58 18.76 14.43
C LYS A 99 16.61 19.80 14.83
N GLU A 100 16.97 20.71 13.94
CA GLU A 100 17.94 21.79 14.21
C GLU A 100 17.42 22.79 15.25
N LYS A 101 16.13 23.12 15.17
CA LYS A 101 15.49 24.10 16.07
C LYS A 101 15.17 23.54 17.45
N SER A 102 14.71 22.30 17.53
CA SER A 102 14.07 21.73 18.73
C SER A 102 14.68 20.41 19.20
N GLY A 103 15.74 19.94 18.55
CA GLY A 103 16.42 18.68 18.87
C GLY A 103 15.75 17.45 18.26
N ALA A 104 16.44 16.30 18.32
CA ALA A 104 15.99 15.04 17.74
C ALA A 104 14.72 14.51 18.43
N ASP A 105 14.55 14.72 19.72
CA ASP A 105 13.43 14.26 20.53
C ASP A 105 12.09 14.93 20.17
N SER A 106 12.12 15.96 19.31
CA SER A 106 10.90 16.59 18.76
C SER A 106 10.29 15.83 17.58
N LEU A 107 10.95 14.78 17.10
CA LEU A 107 10.49 13.92 16.01
C LEU A 107 10.10 12.55 16.56
N ALA A 108 8.95 12.05 16.12
CA ALA A 108 8.48 10.72 16.46
C ALA A 108 7.92 10.01 15.21
N PHE A 109 8.07 8.69 15.17
CA PHE A 109 7.50 7.83 14.15
C PHE A 109 6.53 6.84 14.79
N ILE A 110 5.41 6.60 14.11
CA ILE A 110 4.39 5.65 14.56
C ILE A 110 4.28 4.57 13.49
N SER A 111 4.48 3.33 13.90
CA SER A 111 4.29 2.16 13.06
C SER A 111 3.12 1.33 13.58
N SER A 112 2.69 0.32 12.83
CA SER A 112 1.50 -0.46 13.15
C SER A 112 1.67 -1.94 12.80
N SER A 113 0.99 -2.81 13.55
CA SER A 113 0.84 -4.23 13.18
C SER A 113 0.04 -4.43 11.88
N LYS A 114 -0.61 -3.37 11.37
CA LYS A 114 -1.32 -3.35 10.08
C LYS A 114 -0.44 -2.85 8.93
N CYS A 115 0.87 -2.93 9.10
CA CYS A 115 1.86 -2.69 8.06
C CYS A 115 2.58 -3.99 7.72
N SER A 116 3.23 -4.04 6.57
CA SER A 116 4.12 -5.16 6.24
C SER A 116 5.36 -5.15 7.16
N ASN A 117 6.08 -6.27 7.22
CA ASN A 117 7.33 -6.34 7.98
C ASN A 117 8.39 -5.39 7.40
N GLU A 118 8.41 -5.23 6.09
CA GLU A 118 9.32 -4.33 5.39
C GLU A 118 9.05 -2.86 5.75
N GLU A 119 7.78 -2.45 5.81
CA GLU A 119 7.41 -1.10 6.26
C GLU A 119 7.83 -0.86 7.71
N ASN A 120 7.55 -1.82 8.62
CA ASN A 120 7.95 -1.70 10.02
C ASN A 120 9.47 -1.68 10.21
N TYR A 121 10.23 -2.37 9.35
CA TYR A 121 11.69 -2.36 9.38
C TYR A 121 12.30 -1.03 8.95
N LEU A 122 11.64 -0.32 8.02
CA LEU A 122 12.13 0.96 7.49
C LEU A 122 11.91 2.13 8.45
N PHE A 123 10.98 2.03 9.39
CA PHE A 123 10.73 3.03 10.43
C PHE A 123 11.56 2.77 11.69
#